data_7dce6cf95df967b54eb1866d329a8c83
#
_entry.id   7dce6cf95df967b54eb1866d329a8c83
#
_cell.length_a   1.000
_cell.length_b   1.000
_cell.length_c   1.000
_cell.angle_alpha   90.00
_cell.angle_beta   90.00
_cell.angle_gamma   90.00
#
_symmetry.space_group_name_H-M   'P 1'
#
loop_
_entity.id
_entity.type
_entity.pdbx_description
1 polymer ?
#
loop_
_entity_poly.entity_id
_entity_poly.type
_entity_poly.pdbx_seq_one_letter_code
_entity_poly.pdbx_strand_id
1 'polypeptide(L)'
;MRATDKKLKVACGANTGYLADSQWIGDKTPPTLCDVRVSPNNSVKPNIGAGELAEALNRVLPFTAKEDNRPILQCVKFAAKDGKLTLVSADGFRLAVIALDYDDGEGQALVSRDDLKGIANALKRAKRARVSFERSGDSLDGMSLILDTELIRYKWRSMDGSYPAYEELIPTEFNAFAHFDAIEAVKAVNSLKVPAFSKAYPIDLTFGNGKVVMANPDDKGQAELNADTGGEAIKVRLDGGYLVQALKVCGGMVDFKITNSYSPTLFSSNGYQLVAMPMMTSEASEQAKADREAKAKQAEAEAVTQAEAVAQAHTEAAVLADEQGDEATEDIEPVADKPRRKRKVREPVAVA
;
A
#
# COMPACT_ATOMS: atom_id res chain seq x y z
N MET A 1 18.62 -34.01 -5.34
CA MET A 1 19.67 -33.22 -6.03
C MET A 1 21.02 -33.70 -5.57
N ARG A 2 21.98 -33.88 -6.45
CA ARG A 2 23.36 -34.23 -6.12
C ARG A 2 24.31 -33.32 -6.90
N ALA A 3 25.31 -32.77 -6.24
CA ALA A 3 26.38 -32.01 -6.88
C ALA A 3 27.48 -32.98 -7.31
N THR A 4 27.86 -32.95 -8.56
CA THR A 4 28.98 -33.73 -9.13
C THR A 4 29.73 -32.84 -10.11
N ASP A 5 31.04 -32.68 -9.89
CA ASP A 5 31.95 -32.01 -10.83
C ASP A 5 31.44 -30.68 -11.42
N LYS A 6 31.17 -29.71 -10.58
CA LYS A 6 30.69 -28.38 -11.00
C LYS A 6 29.35 -28.40 -11.75
N LYS A 7 28.56 -29.44 -11.59
CA LYS A 7 27.20 -29.56 -12.16
C LYS A 7 26.20 -30.02 -11.11
N LEU A 8 25.06 -29.34 -11.04
CA LEU A 8 23.93 -29.79 -10.21
C LEU A 8 23.08 -30.74 -11.05
N LYS A 9 22.99 -32.00 -10.65
CA LYS A 9 22.09 -32.97 -11.24
C LYS A 9 20.69 -32.83 -10.62
N VAL A 10 19.70 -32.55 -11.44
CA VAL A 10 18.28 -32.51 -11.05
C VAL A 10 17.58 -33.69 -11.72
N ALA A 11 16.98 -34.58 -10.93
CA ALA A 11 16.21 -35.71 -11.42
C ALA A 11 14.77 -35.61 -10.94
N CYS A 12 13.81 -35.82 -11.84
CA CYS A 12 12.38 -35.88 -11.57
C CYS A 12 11.75 -37.02 -12.36
N GLY A 13 11.44 -38.12 -11.70
CA GLY A 13 11.01 -39.35 -12.34
C GLY A 13 12.10 -39.90 -13.29
N ALA A 14 11.72 -40.17 -14.56
CA ALA A 14 12.64 -40.63 -15.60
C ALA A 14 13.51 -39.47 -16.18
N ASN A 15 13.20 -38.23 -15.91
CA ASN A 15 13.89 -37.09 -16.47
C ASN A 15 15.08 -36.67 -15.60
N THR A 16 16.23 -36.43 -16.25
CA THR A 16 17.43 -35.93 -15.59
C THR A 16 17.97 -34.70 -16.32
N GLY A 17 18.18 -33.63 -15.60
CA GLY A 17 18.80 -32.40 -16.11
C GLY A 17 20.07 -32.06 -15.36
N TYR A 18 20.95 -31.30 -15.97
CA TYR A 18 22.18 -30.81 -15.38
C TYR A 18 22.23 -29.28 -15.48
N LEU A 19 22.50 -28.62 -14.36
CA LEU A 19 22.74 -27.17 -14.29
C LEU A 19 24.25 -26.96 -14.10
N ALA A 20 24.86 -26.13 -14.93
CA ALA A 20 26.28 -25.79 -14.80
C ALA A 20 26.50 -24.84 -13.63
N ASP A 21 27.53 -25.11 -12.83
CA ASP A 21 27.90 -24.36 -11.63
C ASP A 21 28.22 -22.88 -11.92
N SER A 22 28.84 -22.60 -13.06
CA SER A 22 29.20 -21.25 -13.50
C SER A 22 28.02 -20.28 -13.68
N GLN A 23 26.79 -20.78 -13.72
CA GLN A 23 25.58 -19.93 -13.79
C GLN A 23 25.07 -19.55 -12.39
N TRP A 24 25.57 -20.21 -11.35
CA TRP A 24 25.11 -20.04 -9.98
C TRP A 24 26.04 -19.21 -9.13
N ILE A 25 27.32 -19.16 -9.51
CA ILE A 25 28.36 -18.60 -8.66
C ILE A 25 29.12 -17.52 -9.44
N GLY A 26 28.51 -16.36 -9.62
CA GLY A 26 29.30 -15.15 -9.55
C GLY A 26 29.68 -14.91 -8.08
N ASP A 27 30.56 -13.99 -7.80
CA ASP A 27 30.99 -13.57 -6.45
C ASP A 27 29.84 -13.08 -5.53
N LYS A 28 28.61 -13.32 -5.92
CA LYS A 28 27.40 -12.96 -5.18
C LYS A 28 26.84 -14.21 -4.51
N THR A 29 26.73 -14.14 -3.19
CA THR A 29 25.94 -15.11 -2.43
C THR A 29 24.55 -15.27 -3.07
N PRO A 30 24.13 -16.51 -3.42
CA PRO A 30 22.80 -16.70 -3.96
C PRO A 30 21.77 -16.12 -3.01
N PRO A 31 20.68 -15.54 -3.52
CA PRO A 31 19.61 -15.04 -2.66
C PRO A 31 19.14 -16.19 -1.75
N THR A 32 18.84 -15.86 -0.50
CA THR A 32 18.33 -16.84 0.46
C THR A 32 17.05 -17.46 -0.13
N LEU A 33 17.12 -18.71 -0.54
CA LEU A 33 15.97 -19.43 -1.07
C LEU A 33 14.97 -19.65 0.05
N CYS A 34 13.69 -19.65 -0.29
CA CYS A 34 12.66 -20.03 0.66
C CYS A 34 12.86 -21.50 1.11
N ASP A 35 12.65 -21.77 2.39
CA ASP A 35 12.68 -23.16 2.89
C ASP A 35 11.38 -23.85 2.47
N VAL A 36 11.50 -24.81 1.55
CA VAL A 36 10.36 -25.57 1.03
C VAL A 36 10.48 -27.03 1.48
N ARG A 37 9.51 -27.49 2.25
CA ARG A 37 9.39 -28.87 2.67
C ARG A 37 8.16 -29.50 2.01
N VAL A 38 8.39 -30.57 1.30
CA VAL A 38 7.30 -31.40 0.75
C VAL A 38 7.06 -32.54 1.74
N SER A 39 5.98 -32.44 2.48
CA SER A 39 5.59 -33.46 3.46
C SER A 39 4.07 -33.49 3.54
N PRO A 40 3.41 -34.61 3.18
CA PRO A 40 1.97 -34.73 3.36
C PRO A 40 1.62 -34.56 4.84
N ASN A 41 0.79 -33.57 5.15
CA ASN A 41 0.35 -33.32 6.51
C ASN A 41 -1.15 -33.05 6.56
N ASN A 42 -1.90 -34.06 6.89
CA ASN A 42 -3.35 -33.96 7.03
C ASN A 42 -3.79 -33.24 8.31
N SER A 43 -2.85 -32.89 9.21
CA SER A 43 -3.14 -32.22 10.48
C SER A 43 -3.08 -30.69 10.37
N VAL A 44 -2.87 -30.12 9.17
CA VAL A 44 -2.89 -28.67 8.99
C VAL A 44 -4.28 -28.15 9.34
N LYS A 45 -4.34 -27.34 10.40
CA LYS A 45 -5.55 -26.61 10.80
C LYS A 45 -5.60 -25.32 9.97
N PRO A 46 -6.56 -25.16 9.04
CA PRO A 46 -6.65 -23.96 8.24
C PRO A 46 -7.05 -22.76 9.11
N ASN A 47 -6.48 -21.61 8.82
CA ASN A 47 -6.87 -20.31 9.40
C ASN A 47 -7.21 -19.29 8.30
N ILE A 48 -7.18 -19.71 7.05
CA ILE A 48 -7.52 -18.92 5.89
C ILE A 48 -8.00 -19.85 4.75
N GLY A 49 -8.89 -19.35 3.90
CA GLY A 49 -9.32 -20.07 2.69
C GLY A 49 -8.18 -20.16 1.66
N ALA A 50 -7.79 -21.39 1.27
CA ALA A 50 -6.70 -21.57 0.30
C ALA A 50 -7.01 -20.92 -1.06
N GLY A 51 -8.25 -21.05 -1.53
CA GLY A 51 -8.74 -20.42 -2.76
C GLY A 51 -8.77 -18.90 -2.65
N GLU A 52 -9.23 -18.37 -1.53
CA GLU A 52 -9.28 -16.93 -1.26
C GLU A 52 -7.89 -16.30 -1.21
N LEU A 53 -6.94 -16.96 -0.55
CA LEU A 53 -5.54 -16.52 -0.53
C LEU A 53 -4.91 -16.56 -1.93
N ALA A 54 -5.20 -17.61 -2.72
CA ALA A 54 -4.74 -17.72 -4.10
C ALA A 54 -5.29 -16.59 -4.98
N GLU A 55 -6.56 -16.26 -4.83
CA GLU A 55 -7.21 -15.17 -5.55
C GLU A 55 -6.64 -13.82 -5.10
N ALA A 56 -6.48 -13.58 -3.80
CA ALA A 56 -5.88 -12.38 -3.25
C ALA A 56 -4.46 -12.16 -3.81
N LEU A 57 -3.62 -13.19 -3.84
CA LEU A 57 -2.29 -13.12 -4.44
C LEU A 57 -2.34 -12.77 -5.93
N ASN A 58 -3.23 -13.39 -6.71
CA ASN A 58 -3.39 -13.05 -8.12
C ASN A 58 -3.86 -11.61 -8.35
N ARG A 59 -4.60 -11.03 -7.39
CA ARG A 59 -5.08 -9.65 -7.46
C ARG A 59 -4.00 -8.63 -7.08
N VAL A 60 -3.10 -8.95 -6.16
CA VAL A 60 -2.06 -7.99 -5.71
C VAL A 60 -0.76 -8.09 -6.50
N LEU A 61 -0.34 -9.28 -6.93
CA LEU A 61 0.92 -9.50 -7.64
C LEU A 61 1.16 -8.63 -8.89
N PRO A 62 0.14 -8.31 -9.71
CA PRO A 62 0.32 -7.45 -10.90
C PRO A 62 0.75 -6.02 -10.57
N PHE A 63 0.54 -5.57 -9.34
CA PHE A 63 0.78 -4.19 -8.88
C PHE A 63 2.06 -4.04 -8.07
N THR A 64 2.92 -5.03 -8.03
CA THR A 64 4.27 -4.92 -7.49
C THR A 64 5.21 -4.26 -8.50
N ALA A 65 6.18 -3.48 -8.02
CA ALA A 65 7.21 -2.87 -8.88
C ALA A 65 7.99 -3.95 -9.66
N LYS A 66 8.40 -3.60 -10.88
CA LYS A 66 9.20 -4.46 -11.74
C LYS A 66 10.67 -4.03 -11.81
N GLU A 67 10.94 -2.80 -11.40
CA GLU A 67 12.24 -2.16 -11.47
C GLU A 67 13.07 -2.49 -10.23
N ASP A 68 14.35 -2.76 -10.42
CA ASP A 68 15.29 -3.15 -9.35
C ASP A 68 15.70 -1.99 -8.43
N ASN A 69 15.38 -0.75 -8.81
CA ASN A 69 15.69 0.44 -8.01
C ASN A 69 14.80 0.60 -6.76
N ARG A 70 13.73 -0.19 -6.65
CA ARG A 70 12.78 -0.16 -5.52
C ARG A 70 12.50 -1.56 -4.98
N PRO A 71 13.47 -2.22 -4.33
CA PRO A 71 13.36 -3.63 -3.93
C PRO A 71 12.19 -3.89 -2.95
N ILE A 72 11.89 -2.94 -2.06
CA ILE A 72 10.76 -3.06 -1.12
C ILE A 72 9.41 -3.13 -1.86
N LEU A 73 9.24 -2.36 -2.93
CA LEU A 73 8.01 -2.38 -3.73
C LEU A 73 7.90 -3.59 -4.67
N GLN A 74 8.98 -4.36 -4.84
CA GLN A 74 8.91 -5.67 -5.51
C GLN A 74 8.30 -6.75 -4.61
N CYS A 75 8.12 -6.45 -3.32
CA CYS A 75 7.50 -7.36 -2.36
C CYS A 75 6.01 -7.11 -2.22
N VAL A 76 5.31 -8.15 -1.82
CA VAL A 76 3.97 -8.06 -1.24
C VAL A 76 4.13 -7.98 0.27
N LYS A 77 3.50 -6.98 0.89
CA LYS A 77 3.38 -6.88 2.35
C LYS A 77 2.22 -7.76 2.80
N PHE A 78 2.51 -8.64 3.72
CA PHE A 78 1.52 -9.38 4.50
C PHE A 78 1.46 -8.75 5.88
N ALA A 79 0.29 -8.36 6.34
CA ALA A 79 0.08 -7.80 7.67
C ALA A 79 -1.16 -8.44 8.30
N ALA A 80 -0.95 -9.17 9.39
CA ALA A 80 -2.01 -9.76 10.19
C ALA A 80 -2.25 -8.89 11.41
N LYS A 81 -3.46 -8.35 11.53
CA LYS A 81 -3.89 -7.49 12.64
C LYS A 81 -5.41 -7.52 12.76
N ASP A 82 -5.92 -7.47 13.99
CA ASP A 82 -7.35 -7.34 14.29
C ASP A 82 -8.23 -8.37 13.56
N GLY A 83 -7.79 -9.64 13.49
CA GLY A 83 -8.53 -10.72 12.83
C GLY A 83 -8.56 -10.65 11.30
N LYS A 84 -7.70 -9.83 10.69
CA LYS A 84 -7.57 -9.70 9.24
C LYS A 84 -6.14 -9.93 8.79
N LEU A 85 -5.99 -10.60 7.65
CA LEU A 85 -4.74 -10.67 6.89
C LEU A 85 -4.84 -9.72 5.70
N THR A 86 -4.10 -8.63 5.75
CA THR A 86 -4.03 -7.64 4.67
C THR A 86 -2.84 -7.90 3.78
N LEU A 87 -3.08 -8.04 2.50
CA LEU A 87 -2.06 -8.11 1.46
C LEU A 87 -1.99 -6.77 0.73
N VAL A 88 -0.78 -6.22 0.61
CA VAL A 88 -0.54 -4.92 -0.01
C VAL A 88 0.56 -5.02 -1.04
N SER A 89 0.36 -4.40 -2.18
CA SER A 89 1.38 -4.23 -3.21
C SER A 89 1.28 -2.85 -3.85
N ALA A 90 2.43 -2.27 -4.22
CA ALA A 90 2.49 -0.99 -4.91
C ALA A 90 3.64 -0.95 -5.91
N ASP A 91 3.51 -0.12 -6.95
CA ASP A 91 4.56 0.13 -7.95
C ASP A 91 4.96 1.61 -8.06
N GLY A 92 4.41 2.45 -7.17
CA GLY A 92 4.63 3.90 -7.15
C GLY A 92 3.59 4.71 -7.92
N PHE A 93 2.76 4.06 -8.73
CA PHE A 93 1.63 4.67 -9.45
C PHE A 93 0.29 4.04 -9.08
N ARG A 94 0.33 2.80 -8.62
CA ARG A 94 -0.84 2.03 -8.24
C ARG A 94 -0.57 1.33 -6.91
N LEU A 95 -1.63 1.17 -6.13
CA LEU A 95 -1.61 0.50 -4.84
C LEU A 95 -2.80 -0.46 -4.78
N ALA A 96 -2.54 -1.73 -4.54
CA ALA A 96 -3.55 -2.76 -4.37
C ALA A 96 -3.57 -3.24 -2.93
N VAL A 97 -4.76 -3.28 -2.33
CA VAL A 97 -4.99 -3.72 -0.96
C VAL A 97 -6.16 -4.71 -0.94
N ILE A 98 -5.96 -5.83 -0.28
CA ILE A 98 -7.02 -6.80 -0.02
C ILE A 98 -6.92 -7.30 1.41
N ALA A 99 -8.03 -7.36 2.11
CA ALA A 99 -8.13 -7.90 3.45
C ALA A 99 -8.92 -9.21 3.44
N LEU A 100 -8.39 -10.25 4.07
CA LEU A 100 -9.01 -11.57 4.23
C LEU A 100 -9.30 -11.82 5.70
N ASP A 101 -10.31 -12.62 5.99
CA ASP A 101 -10.54 -13.10 7.34
C ASP A 101 -9.41 -14.03 7.78
N TYR A 102 -8.90 -13.83 8.99
CA TYR A 102 -7.72 -14.50 9.48
C TYR A 102 -7.84 -14.80 10.98
N ASP A 103 -7.69 -16.06 11.35
CA ASP A 103 -7.86 -16.53 12.71
C ASP A 103 -6.53 -17.10 13.27
N ASP A 104 -5.58 -16.20 13.52
CA ASP A 104 -4.29 -16.49 14.18
C ASP A 104 -3.67 -15.19 14.72
N GLY A 105 -2.44 -15.27 15.22
CA GLY A 105 -1.72 -14.17 15.85
C GLY A 105 -1.37 -13.01 14.88
N GLU A 106 -0.88 -11.92 15.45
CA GLU A 106 -0.44 -10.74 14.70
C GLU A 106 0.97 -10.93 14.13
N GLY A 107 1.23 -10.29 13.00
CA GLY A 107 2.55 -10.29 12.39
C GLY A 107 2.59 -9.56 11.06
N GLN A 108 3.81 -9.29 10.59
CA GLN A 108 4.02 -8.72 9.26
C GLN A 108 5.25 -9.32 8.58
N ALA A 109 5.20 -9.43 7.26
CA ALA A 109 6.31 -9.90 6.46
C ALA A 109 6.27 -9.30 5.05
N LEU A 110 7.45 -9.07 4.48
CA LEU A 110 7.64 -8.65 3.09
C LEU A 110 8.19 -9.82 2.30
N VAL A 111 7.45 -10.31 1.33
CA VAL A 111 7.84 -11.46 0.51
C VAL A 111 7.94 -11.05 -0.95
N SER A 112 9.03 -11.45 -1.61
CA SER A 112 9.29 -11.14 -3.00
C SER A 112 8.16 -11.63 -3.92
N ARG A 113 7.79 -10.78 -4.87
CA ARG A 113 6.84 -11.13 -5.94
C ARG A 113 7.21 -12.43 -6.66
N ASP A 114 8.49 -12.62 -6.95
CA ASP A 114 8.93 -13.74 -7.76
C ASP A 114 8.79 -15.08 -7.01
N ASP A 115 8.98 -15.06 -5.69
CA ASP A 115 8.72 -16.22 -4.84
C ASP A 115 7.21 -16.56 -4.79
N LEU A 116 6.35 -15.56 -4.80
CA LEU A 116 4.89 -15.73 -4.66
C LEU A 116 4.19 -16.16 -5.94
N LYS A 117 4.73 -15.87 -7.13
CA LYS A 117 4.10 -16.20 -8.42
C LYS A 117 3.76 -17.68 -8.58
N GLY A 118 4.66 -18.56 -8.17
CA GLY A 118 4.46 -20.00 -8.24
C GLY A 118 3.45 -20.51 -7.21
N ILE A 119 3.39 -19.85 -6.05
CA ILE A 119 2.59 -20.23 -4.90
C ILE A 119 1.09 -20.07 -5.15
N ALA A 120 0.68 -18.98 -5.80
CA ALA A 120 -0.71 -18.74 -6.13
C ALA A 120 -1.35 -19.91 -6.92
N ASN A 121 -0.60 -20.53 -7.83
CA ASN A 121 -1.06 -21.69 -8.56
C ASN A 121 -1.09 -22.99 -7.73
N ALA A 122 -0.16 -23.12 -6.78
CA ALA A 122 -0.16 -24.26 -5.86
C ALA A 122 -1.36 -24.17 -4.88
N LEU A 123 -1.66 -22.98 -4.37
CA LEU A 123 -2.79 -22.73 -3.47
C LEU A 123 -4.15 -23.03 -4.10
N LYS A 124 -4.34 -22.79 -5.41
CA LYS A 124 -5.58 -23.15 -6.11
C LYS A 124 -5.90 -24.63 -6.04
N ARG A 125 -4.90 -25.49 -5.82
CA ARG A 125 -5.05 -26.95 -5.72
C ARG A 125 -5.09 -27.43 -4.28
N ALA A 126 -4.71 -26.59 -3.33
CA ALA A 126 -4.71 -26.91 -1.92
C ALA A 126 -6.14 -26.88 -1.36
N LYS A 127 -6.46 -27.83 -0.50
CA LYS A 127 -7.74 -27.89 0.23
C LYS A 127 -7.65 -27.16 1.56
N ARG A 128 -6.46 -27.04 2.13
CA ARG A 128 -6.19 -26.43 3.41
C ARG A 128 -5.01 -25.49 3.30
N ALA A 129 -5.13 -24.32 3.88
CA ALA A 129 -4.04 -23.36 3.99
C ALA A 129 -3.99 -22.80 5.41
N ARG A 130 -2.78 -22.67 5.94
CA ARG A 130 -2.50 -21.97 7.18
C ARG A 130 -1.38 -20.98 6.91
N VAL A 131 -1.61 -19.73 7.23
CA VAL A 131 -0.61 -18.67 7.26
C VAL A 131 -0.20 -18.44 8.70
N SER A 132 1.07 -18.30 8.99
CA SER A 132 1.58 -17.93 10.31
C SER A 132 2.85 -17.10 10.20
N PHE A 133 3.12 -16.34 11.25
CA PHE A 133 4.30 -15.47 11.35
C PHE A 133 5.19 -16.02 12.46
N GLU A 134 6.45 -16.25 12.14
CA GLU A 134 7.45 -16.74 13.12
C GLU A 134 8.51 -15.65 13.31
N ARG A 135 8.71 -15.24 14.55
CA ARG A 135 9.75 -14.28 14.92
C ARG A 135 11.11 -14.98 14.94
N SER A 136 12.08 -14.44 14.20
CA SER A 136 13.46 -14.92 14.21
C SER A 136 14.32 -13.92 14.96
N GLY A 137 14.58 -14.19 16.27
CA GLY A 137 15.32 -13.28 17.15
C GLY A 137 14.46 -12.22 17.84
N ASP A 138 15.08 -11.26 18.51
CA ASP A 138 14.42 -10.19 19.28
C ASP A 138 13.97 -8.99 18.45
N SER A 139 14.31 -8.95 17.16
CA SER A 139 13.97 -7.84 16.25
C SER A 139 12.59 -8.02 15.63
N LEU A 140 11.80 -6.94 15.59
CA LEU A 140 10.52 -6.89 14.88
C LEU A 140 10.68 -7.07 13.36
N ASP A 141 11.84 -6.72 12.81
CA ASP A 141 12.14 -6.80 11.38
C ASP A 141 12.53 -8.21 10.90
N GLY A 142 12.69 -9.16 11.83
CA GLY A 142 13.13 -10.54 11.55
C GLY A 142 12.00 -11.56 11.43
N MET A 143 10.78 -11.18 11.09
CA MET A 143 9.68 -12.15 10.96
C MET A 143 9.81 -13.01 9.71
N SER A 144 9.44 -14.28 9.83
CA SER A 144 9.29 -15.19 8.69
C SER A 144 7.81 -15.43 8.44
N LEU A 145 7.40 -15.40 7.16
CA LEU A 145 6.08 -15.86 6.75
C LEU A 145 6.13 -17.36 6.50
N ILE A 146 5.22 -18.10 7.09
CA ILE A 146 5.05 -19.52 6.87
C ILE A 146 3.68 -19.77 6.25
N LEU A 147 3.68 -20.51 5.15
CA LEU A 147 2.48 -20.99 4.50
C LEU A 147 2.49 -22.51 4.50
N ASP A 148 1.63 -23.11 5.29
CA ASP A 148 1.41 -24.55 5.34
C ASP A 148 0.18 -24.93 4.51
N THR A 149 0.35 -25.91 3.65
CA THR A 149 -0.74 -26.64 3.00
C THR A 149 -0.68 -28.10 3.36
N GLU A 150 -1.67 -28.91 2.99
CA GLU A 150 -1.65 -30.35 3.23
C GLU A 150 -0.47 -31.07 2.58
N LEU A 151 0.17 -30.48 1.55
CA LEU A 151 1.26 -31.11 0.82
C LEU A 151 2.61 -30.41 1.01
N ILE A 152 2.61 -29.09 1.13
CA ILE A 152 3.82 -28.26 1.04
C ILE A 152 3.81 -27.24 2.17
N ARG A 153 4.96 -27.09 2.81
CA ARG A 153 5.26 -25.99 3.73
C ARG A 153 6.28 -25.07 3.07
N TYR A 154 5.93 -23.79 2.97
CA TYR A 154 6.81 -22.71 2.53
C TYR A 154 7.16 -21.84 3.73
N LYS A 155 8.43 -21.45 3.85
CA LYS A 155 8.88 -20.48 4.84
C LYS A 155 9.76 -19.45 4.15
N TRP A 156 9.39 -18.19 4.23
CA TRP A 156 10.15 -17.05 3.74
C TRP A 156 10.60 -16.17 4.89
N ARG A 157 11.85 -15.80 4.89
CA ARG A 157 12.30 -14.69 5.73
C ARG A 157 11.78 -13.39 5.11
N SER A 158 11.22 -12.49 5.93
CA SER A 158 10.84 -11.15 5.49
C SER A 158 12.06 -10.43 4.90
N MET A 159 11.87 -9.70 3.83
CA MET A 159 12.87 -8.76 3.35
C MET A 159 13.06 -7.66 4.40
N ASP A 160 14.31 -7.28 4.63
CA ASP A 160 14.65 -6.21 5.55
C ASP A 160 14.24 -4.84 4.95
N GLY A 161 13.62 -3.99 5.75
CA GLY A 161 13.20 -2.65 5.39
C GLY A 161 11.77 -2.34 5.77
N SER A 162 11.41 -1.05 5.71
CA SER A 162 10.06 -0.56 6.01
C SER A 162 9.25 -0.37 4.74
N TYR A 163 8.06 -0.93 4.68
CA TYR A 163 7.11 -0.65 3.60
C TYR A 163 6.53 0.75 3.78
N PRO A 164 6.35 1.53 2.71
CA PRO A 164 5.77 2.88 2.81
C PRO A 164 4.41 2.89 3.54
N ALA A 165 4.09 4.00 4.20
CA ALA A 165 2.78 4.25 4.80
C ALA A 165 1.75 4.41 3.66
N TYR A 166 1.10 3.32 3.29
CA TYR A 166 0.17 3.27 2.16
C TYR A 166 -1.26 3.68 2.55
N GLU A 167 -1.57 3.62 3.81
CA GLU A 167 -2.90 3.94 4.34
C GLU A 167 -3.31 5.37 4.02
N GLU A 168 -2.35 6.30 4.07
CA GLU A 168 -2.55 7.72 3.75
C GLU A 168 -2.79 7.99 2.26
N LEU A 169 -2.45 7.01 1.40
CA LEU A 169 -2.64 7.11 -0.04
C LEU A 169 -4.04 6.70 -0.50
N ILE A 170 -4.80 6.04 0.38
CA ILE A 170 -6.16 5.61 0.07
C ILE A 170 -7.10 6.78 0.33
N PRO A 171 -7.75 7.34 -0.71
CA PRO A 171 -8.67 8.45 -0.51
C PRO A 171 -9.88 8.01 0.30
N THR A 172 -10.34 8.87 1.20
CA THR A 172 -11.49 8.66 2.07
C THR A 172 -12.69 9.52 1.69
N GLU A 173 -12.44 10.64 1.00
CA GLU A 173 -13.45 11.60 0.56
C GLU A 173 -13.59 11.56 -0.97
N PHE A 174 -14.83 11.57 -1.45
CA PHE A 174 -15.13 11.45 -2.87
C PHE A 174 -16.21 12.44 -3.28
N ASN A 175 -15.99 13.13 -4.39
CA ASN A 175 -16.94 14.08 -4.98
C ASN A 175 -17.77 13.43 -6.11
N ALA A 176 -17.29 12.34 -6.68
CA ALA A 176 -18.03 11.60 -7.70
C ALA A 176 -17.76 10.09 -7.60
N PHE A 177 -18.75 9.31 -8.03
CA PHE A 177 -18.65 7.87 -8.14
C PHE A 177 -19.34 7.34 -9.39
N ALA A 178 -18.90 6.16 -9.83
CA ALA A 178 -19.57 5.40 -10.87
C ALA A 178 -19.53 3.90 -10.53
N HIS A 179 -20.66 3.22 -10.69
CA HIS A 179 -20.79 1.78 -10.54
C HIS A 179 -21.12 1.16 -11.90
N PHE A 180 -20.25 0.30 -12.42
CA PHE A 180 -20.36 -0.26 -13.77
C PHE A 180 -19.70 -1.63 -13.91
N ASP A 181 -20.01 -2.34 -15.00
CA ASP A 181 -19.42 -3.63 -15.31
C ASP A 181 -17.99 -3.51 -15.82
N ALA A 182 -17.06 -4.15 -15.10
CA ALA A 182 -15.65 -4.14 -15.44
C ALA A 182 -15.33 -4.84 -16.77
N ILE A 183 -16.11 -5.86 -17.17
CA ILE A 183 -15.88 -6.61 -18.41
C ILE A 183 -16.23 -5.74 -19.61
N GLU A 184 -17.35 -5.02 -19.54
CA GLU A 184 -17.76 -4.07 -20.58
C GLU A 184 -16.74 -2.91 -20.67
N ALA A 185 -16.32 -2.38 -19.51
CA ALA A 185 -15.30 -1.35 -19.44
C ALA A 185 -13.97 -1.78 -20.06
N VAL A 186 -13.50 -3.01 -19.82
CA VAL A 186 -12.30 -3.55 -20.47
C VAL A 186 -12.44 -3.62 -21.99
N LYS A 187 -13.62 -4.01 -22.50
CA LYS A 187 -13.88 -4.03 -23.95
C LYS A 187 -13.82 -2.60 -24.53
N ALA A 188 -14.45 -1.66 -23.84
CA ALA A 188 -14.44 -0.24 -24.23
C ALA A 188 -13.01 0.33 -24.28
N VAL A 189 -12.23 0.16 -23.22
CA VAL A 189 -10.83 0.63 -23.19
C VAL A 189 -9.97 -0.03 -24.28
N ASN A 190 -10.14 -1.34 -24.50
CA ASN A 190 -9.41 -2.06 -25.56
C ASN A 190 -9.78 -1.58 -26.97
N SER A 191 -11.02 -1.18 -27.23
CA SER A 191 -11.42 -0.60 -28.52
C SER A 191 -10.72 0.74 -28.79
N LEU A 192 -10.48 1.52 -27.75
CA LEU A 192 -9.78 2.80 -27.80
C LEU A 192 -8.25 2.67 -27.92
N LYS A 193 -7.70 1.49 -27.71
CA LYS A 193 -6.26 1.22 -27.87
C LYS A 193 -5.81 1.27 -29.33
N VAL A 194 -6.64 0.85 -30.26
CA VAL A 194 -6.31 0.73 -31.68
C VAL A 194 -5.95 2.08 -32.32
N PRO A 195 -6.67 3.19 -32.05
CA PRO A 195 -6.30 4.52 -32.55
C PRO A 195 -5.08 5.12 -31.87
N ALA A 196 -4.65 4.58 -30.72
CA ALA A 196 -3.50 5.09 -29.98
C ALA A 196 -2.21 4.44 -30.46
N PHE A 197 -1.39 5.17 -31.21
CA PHE A 197 -0.10 4.68 -31.75
C PHE A 197 1.03 4.52 -30.71
N SER A 198 0.74 4.61 -29.41
CA SER A 198 1.72 4.64 -28.33
C SER A 198 1.51 3.48 -27.33
N LYS A 199 2.59 3.05 -26.66
CA LYS A 199 2.52 2.07 -25.56
C LYS A 199 1.67 2.54 -24.38
N ALA A 200 1.80 3.82 -24.03
CA ALA A 200 0.96 4.50 -23.06
C ALA A 200 -0.15 5.20 -23.85
N TYR A 201 -1.37 4.74 -23.70
CA TYR A 201 -2.53 5.37 -24.34
C TYR A 201 -3.43 5.95 -23.25
N PRO A 202 -3.42 7.30 -23.12
CA PRO A 202 -4.26 7.96 -22.14
C PRO A 202 -5.74 7.81 -22.51
N ILE A 203 -6.55 7.56 -21.47
CA ILE A 203 -8.02 7.50 -21.56
C ILE A 203 -8.60 8.53 -20.61
N ASP A 204 -9.42 9.42 -21.15
CA ASP A 204 -10.22 10.36 -20.40
C ASP A 204 -11.52 9.68 -19.98
N LEU A 205 -11.80 9.68 -18.69
CA LEU A 205 -13.03 9.18 -18.09
C LEU A 205 -13.87 10.37 -17.64
N THR A 206 -15.09 10.46 -18.14
CA THR A 206 -16.08 11.48 -17.72
C THR A 206 -17.31 10.80 -17.20
N PHE A 207 -17.82 11.24 -16.06
CA PHE A 207 -18.96 10.68 -15.36
C PHE A 207 -20.14 11.64 -15.43
N GLY A 208 -21.33 11.10 -15.65
CA GLY A 208 -22.56 11.90 -15.62
C GLY A 208 -23.72 11.24 -16.36
N ASN A 209 -24.93 11.66 -16.02
CA ASN A 209 -26.18 11.26 -16.69
C ASN A 209 -26.38 9.74 -16.82
N GLY A 210 -25.98 8.96 -15.80
CA GLY A 210 -26.12 7.49 -15.80
C GLY A 210 -25.16 6.78 -16.76
N LYS A 211 -24.05 7.44 -17.16
CA LYS A 211 -23.07 6.90 -18.10
C LYS A 211 -21.64 7.24 -17.67
N VAL A 212 -20.72 6.36 -18.07
CA VAL A 212 -19.28 6.64 -18.11
C VAL A 212 -18.85 6.76 -19.55
N VAL A 213 -18.32 7.91 -19.93
CA VAL A 213 -17.74 8.14 -21.25
C VAL A 213 -16.23 7.97 -21.14
N MET A 214 -15.69 7.07 -21.94
CA MET A 214 -14.27 6.82 -22.08
C MET A 214 -13.82 7.34 -23.45
N ALA A 215 -12.86 8.23 -23.50
CA ALA A 215 -12.42 8.85 -24.75
C ALA A 215 -10.89 8.88 -24.84
N ASN A 216 -10.38 8.76 -26.06
CA ASN A 216 -8.98 9.13 -26.33
C ASN A 216 -8.87 10.64 -26.36
N PRO A 217 -7.79 11.24 -25.82
CA PRO A 217 -7.47 12.62 -26.09
C PRO A 217 -7.39 12.89 -27.62
N ASP A 218 -7.69 14.11 -28.00
CA ASP A 218 -7.64 14.56 -29.41
C ASP A 218 -8.74 13.94 -30.33
N ASP A 219 -9.91 13.61 -29.75
CA ASP A 219 -11.10 13.10 -30.47
C ASP A 219 -10.85 11.87 -31.36
N LYS A 220 -9.88 11.02 -30.98
CA LYS A 220 -9.52 9.82 -31.75
C LYS A 220 -10.48 8.64 -31.56
N GLY A 221 -11.46 8.79 -30.70
CA GLY A 221 -12.49 7.78 -30.43
C GLY A 221 -13.05 7.88 -29.02
N GLN A 222 -14.30 7.46 -28.87
CA GLN A 222 -14.98 7.35 -27.58
C GLN A 222 -15.80 6.08 -27.49
N ALA A 223 -16.04 5.65 -26.28
CA ALA A 223 -16.95 4.55 -25.93
C ALA A 223 -17.77 4.97 -24.71
N GLU A 224 -19.04 4.62 -24.72
CA GLU A 224 -19.96 4.89 -23.62
C GLU A 224 -20.36 3.60 -22.94
N LEU A 225 -20.46 3.65 -21.62
CA LEU A 225 -20.94 2.56 -20.76
C LEU A 225 -22.12 3.05 -19.92
N ASN A 226 -23.13 2.21 -19.76
CA ASN A 226 -24.14 2.44 -18.77
C ASN A 226 -23.56 2.24 -17.36
N ALA A 227 -23.82 3.15 -16.47
CA ALA A 227 -23.31 3.14 -15.11
C ALA A 227 -24.29 3.83 -14.17
N ASP A 228 -24.32 3.39 -12.93
CA ASP A 228 -24.94 4.20 -11.88
C ASP A 228 -23.91 5.26 -11.45
N THR A 229 -24.23 6.52 -11.67
CA THR A 229 -23.29 7.64 -11.44
C THR A 229 -23.89 8.65 -10.49
N GLY A 230 -23.07 9.21 -9.59
CA GLY A 230 -23.47 10.30 -8.71
C GLY A 230 -22.33 11.25 -8.39
N GLY A 231 -22.69 12.42 -7.87
CA GLY A 231 -21.75 13.47 -7.54
C GLY A 231 -21.51 14.46 -8.70
N GLU A 232 -20.36 15.12 -8.66
CA GLU A 232 -19.99 16.15 -9.62
C GLU A 232 -19.54 15.56 -10.97
N ALA A 233 -19.71 16.31 -12.04
CA ALA A 233 -19.17 15.96 -13.35
C ALA A 233 -17.64 16.20 -13.36
N ILE A 234 -16.87 15.16 -13.08
CA ILE A 234 -15.41 15.22 -13.04
C ILE A 234 -14.83 14.44 -14.21
N LYS A 235 -13.80 15.01 -14.85
CA LYS A 235 -13.01 14.35 -15.88
C LYS A 235 -11.66 13.96 -15.30
N VAL A 236 -11.27 12.69 -15.44
CA VAL A 236 -9.99 12.16 -14.99
C VAL A 236 -9.28 11.44 -16.14
N ARG A 237 -7.97 11.60 -16.25
CA ARG A 237 -7.15 10.92 -17.25
C ARG A 237 -6.34 9.81 -16.62
N LEU A 238 -6.48 8.58 -17.12
CA LEU A 238 -5.72 7.41 -16.67
C LEU A 238 -4.92 6.80 -17.84
N ASP A 239 -3.82 6.11 -17.50
CA ASP A 239 -3.17 5.23 -18.46
C ASP A 239 -4.08 4.05 -18.77
N GLY A 240 -4.40 3.83 -20.05
CA GLY A 240 -5.33 2.79 -20.46
C GLY A 240 -4.83 1.36 -20.15
N GLY A 241 -3.51 1.14 -20.10
CA GLY A 241 -2.92 -0.12 -19.66
C GLY A 241 -3.14 -0.38 -18.19
N TYR A 242 -2.99 0.66 -17.37
CA TYR A 242 -3.27 0.60 -15.92
C TYR A 242 -4.76 0.39 -15.66
N LEU A 243 -5.61 1.13 -16.38
CA LEU A 243 -7.06 0.99 -16.28
C LEU A 243 -7.54 -0.43 -16.64
N VAL A 244 -7.07 -1.00 -17.74
CA VAL A 244 -7.42 -2.38 -18.12
C VAL A 244 -6.97 -3.40 -17.06
N GLN A 245 -5.78 -3.22 -16.47
CA GLN A 245 -5.31 -4.13 -15.42
C GLN A 245 -6.15 -3.99 -14.15
N ALA A 246 -6.49 -2.77 -13.75
CA ALA A 246 -7.36 -2.51 -12.61
C ALA A 246 -8.74 -3.16 -12.77
N LEU A 247 -9.40 -2.93 -13.91
CA LEU A 247 -10.71 -3.48 -14.21
C LEU A 247 -10.72 -5.01 -14.28
N LYS A 248 -9.69 -5.61 -14.89
CA LYS A 248 -9.56 -7.09 -14.96
C LYS A 248 -9.41 -7.74 -13.59
N VAL A 249 -8.73 -7.09 -12.67
CA VAL A 249 -8.51 -7.62 -11.33
C VAL A 249 -9.74 -7.41 -10.44
N CYS A 250 -10.45 -6.30 -10.58
CA CYS A 250 -11.72 -6.09 -9.90
C CYS A 250 -12.75 -7.14 -10.32
N GLY A 251 -12.93 -7.34 -11.63
CA GLY A 251 -13.91 -8.27 -12.19
C GLY A 251 -15.35 -7.96 -11.79
N GLY A 252 -16.33 -8.35 -12.59
CA GLY A 252 -17.75 -8.09 -12.29
C GLY A 252 -18.09 -6.61 -12.16
N MET A 253 -18.94 -6.26 -11.19
CA MET A 253 -19.28 -4.88 -10.90
C MET A 253 -18.17 -4.19 -10.09
N VAL A 254 -17.81 -2.99 -10.47
CA VAL A 254 -16.77 -2.18 -9.85
C VAL A 254 -17.32 -0.83 -9.41
N ASP A 255 -16.97 -0.42 -8.20
CA ASP A 255 -17.16 0.92 -7.70
C ASP A 255 -15.93 1.74 -8.02
N PHE A 256 -16.08 2.75 -8.84
CA PHE A 256 -15.03 3.73 -9.13
C PHE A 256 -15.35 5.05 -8.45
N LYS A 257 -14.43 5.56 -7.67
CA LYS A 257 -14.61 6.77 -6.85
C LYS A 257 -13.47 7.74 -7.08
N ILE A 258 -13.79 9.04 -7.18
CA ILE A 258 -12.83 10.11 -7.41
C ILE A 258 -13.16 11.35 -6.57
N THR A 259 -12.12 12.05 -6.16
CA THR A 259 -12.24 13.34 -5.44
C THR A 259 -12.13 14.50 -6.44
N ASN A 260 -11.15 14.46 -7.34
CA ASN A 260 -10.91 15.49 -8.36
C ASN A 260 -10.10 14.91 -9.53
N SER A 261 -9.69 15.76 -10.49
CA SER A 261 -8.98 15.35 -11.70
C SER A 261 -7.52 14.91 -11.49
N TYR A 262 -6.90 15.22 -10.33
CA TYR A 262 -5.47 15.02 -10.07
C TYR A 262 -5.17 14.16 -8.85
N SER A 263 -6.14 13.96 -7.95
CA SER A 263 -5.98 13.11 -6.75
C SER A 263 -6.08 11.62 -7.10
N PRO A 264 -5.53 10.72 -6.25
CA PRO A 264 -5.64 9.30 -6.45
C PRO A 264 -7.10 8.85 -6.65
N THR A 265 -7.32 7.95 -7.59
CA THR A 265 -8.63 7.35 -7.86
C THR A 265 -8.74 5.99 -7.17
N LEU A 266 -9.94 5.63 -6.70
CA LEU A 266 -10.20 4.38 -6.01
C LEU A 266 -11.14 3.48 -6.83
N PHE A 267 -10.69 2.27 -7.13
CA PHE A 267 -11.52 1.16 -7.60
C PHE A 267 -11.75 0.20 -6.43
N SER A 268 -12.98 -0.19 -6.20
CA SER A 268 -13.31 -1.17 -5.17
C SER A 268 -14.26 -2.24 -5.68
N SER A 269 -14.06 -3.48 -5.21
CA SER A 269 -14.89 -4.64 -5.52
C SER A 269 -14.65 -5.72 -4.48
N ASN A 270 -15.70 -6.18 -3.79
CA ASN A 270 -15.65 -7.33 -2.86
C ASN A 270 -14.46 -7.30 -1.87
N GLY A 271 -14.27 -6.18 -1.16
CA GLY A 271 -13.19 -6.04 -0.17
C GLY A 271 -11.79 -5.81 -0.77
N TYR A 272 -11.68 -5.77 -2.09
CA TYR A 272 -10.48 -5.36 -2.81
C TYR A 272 -10.51 -3.86 -3.09
N GLN A 273 -9.41 -3.19 -2.84
CA GLN A 273 -9.21 -1.78 -3.11
C GLN A 273 -7.98 -1.60 -4.00
N LEU A 274 -8.14 -0.85 -5.06
CA LEU A 274 -7.05 -0.46 -5.94
C LEU A 274 -7.06 1.04 -6.12
N VAL A 275 -5.98 1.66 -5.72
CA VAL A 275 -5.71 3.08 -5.94
C VAL A 275 -4.86 3.23 -7.20
N ALA A 276 -5.23 4.16 -8.08
CA ALA A 276 -4.45 4.50 -9.26
C ALA A 276 -4.24 6.01 -9.35
N MET A 277 -3.01 6.42 -9.62
CA MET A 277 -2.68 7.83 -9.83
C MET A 277 -3.12 8.26 -11.22
N PRO A 278 -3.85 9.37 -11.35
CA PRO A 278 -4.20 9.94 -12.65
C PRO A 278 -2.98 10.53 -13.37
N MET A 279 -3.07 10.61 -14.66
CA MET A 279 -2.11 11.32 -15.50
C MET A 279 -2.39 12.83 -15.40
N MET A 280 -1.37 13.61 -15.06
CA MET A 280 -1.50 15.06 -14.97
C MET A 280 -1.75 15.67 -16.35
N THR A 281 -2.85 16.38 -16.48
CA THR A 281 -3.13 17.28 -17.61
C THR A 281 -2.79 18.72 -17.26
N SER A 282 -2.72 19.65 -18.23
CA SER A 282 -2.55 21.06 -17.94
C SER A 282 -3.64 21.59 -17.00
N GLU A 283 -4.91 21.28 -17.30
CA GLU A 283 -6.08 21.65 -16.50
C GLU A 283 -5.99 21.10 -15.07
N ALA A 284 -5.66 19.80 -14.93
CA ALA A 284 -5.47 19.15 -13.63
C ALA A 284 -4.31 19.79 -12.83
N SER A 285 -3.24 20.21 -13.50
CA SER A 285 -2.11 20.88 -12.88
C SER A 285 -2.47 22.29 -12.37
N GLU A 286 -3.29 23.02 -13.11
CA GLU A 286 -3.79 24.34 -12.71
C GLU A 286 -4.76 24.22 -11.52
N GLN A 287 -5.68 23.27 -11.55
CA GLN A 287 -6.56 22.98 -10.42
C GLN A 287 -5.77 22.58 -9.17
N ALA A 288 -4.79 21.68 -9.31
CA ALA A 288 -3.94 21.27 -8.18
C ALA A 288 -3.15 22.44 -7.55
N LYS A 289 -2.72 23.41 -8.35
CA LYS A 289 -2.06 24.63 -7.86
C LYS A 289 -3.05 25.53 -7.11
N ALA A 290 -4.22 25.77 -7.72
CA ALA A 290 -5.26 26.60 -7.14
C ALA A 290 -5.74 26.03 -5.76
N ASP A 291 -5.95 24.71 -5.69
CA ASP A 291 -6.38 24.04 -4.46
C ASP A 291 -5.29 24.06 -3.37
N ARG A 292 -4.01 23.93 -3.76
CA ARG A 292 -2.89 24.08 -2.82
C ARG A 292 -2.80 25.49 -2.26
N GLU A 293 -2.95 26.49 -3.10
CA GLU A 293 -2.95 27.88 -2.68
C GLU A 293 -4.15 28.21 -1.77
N ALA A 294 -5.34 27.67 -2.10
CA ALA A 294 -6.52 27.82 -1.29
C ALA A 294 -6.35 27.16 0.10
N LYS A 295 -5.83 25.91 0.14
CA LYS A 295 -5.54 25.22 1.40
C LYS A 295 -4.46 25.92 2.22
N ALA A 296 -3.41 26.45 1.58
CA ALA A 296 -2.38 27.21 2.28
C ALA A 296 -2.96 28.47 2.95
N LYS A 297 -3.81 29.22 2.23
CA LYS A 297 -4.50 30.40 2.76
C LYS A 297 -5.46 30.05 3.90
N GLN A 298 -6.17 28.92 3.80
CA GLN A 298 -7.05 28.44 4.87
C GLN A 298 -6.26 28.04 6.11
N ALA A 299 -5.17 27.28 5.95
CA ALA A 299 -4.30 26.89 7.06
C ALA A 299 -3.65 28.12 7.75
N GLU A 300 -3.27 29.12 6.97
CA GLU A 300 -2.74 30.38 7.51
C GLU A 300 -3.81 31.16 8.30
N ALA A 301 -5.05 31.24 7.77
CA ALA A 301 -6.17 31.86 8.45
C ALA A 301 -6.56 31.13 9.73
N GLU A 302 -6.59 29.78 9.71
CA GLU A 302 -6.85 28.96 10.90
C GLU A 302 -5.74 29.13 11.96
N ALA A 303 -4.48 29.18 11.54
CA ALA A 303 -3.35 29.41 12.45
C ALA A 303 -3.42 30.78 13.10
N VAL A 304 -3.81 31.83 12.35
CA VAL A 304 -4.03 33.19 12.90
C VAL A 304 -5.18 33.18 13.91
N THR A 305 -6.31 32.53 13.57
CA THR A 305 -7.47 32.45 14.46
C THR A 305 -7.14 31.68 15.76
N GLN A 306 -6.36 30.59 15.67
CA GLN A 306 -5.90 29.85 16.83
C GLN A 306 -4.92 30.66 17.68
N ALA A 307 -4.01 31.42 17.06
CA ALA A 307 -3.08 32.29 17.77
C ALA A 307 -3.82 33.41 18.50
N GLU A 308 -4.84 34.01 17.88
CA GLU A 308 -5.70 35.02 18.51
C GLU A 308 -6.50 34.46 19.68
N ALA A 309 -7.07 33.25 19.53
CA ALA A 309 -7.79 32.57 20.60
C ALA A 309 -6.88 32.24 21.82
N VAL A 310 -5.65 31.79 21.55
CA VAL A 310 -4.65 31.55 22.61
C VAL A 310 -4.23 32.86 23.31
N ALA A 311 -4.06 33.94 22.55
CA ALA A 311 -3.73 35.25 23.10
C ALA A 311 -4.86 35.81 23.95
N GLN A 312 -6.13 35.64 23.55
CA GLN A 312 -7.30 36.03 24.36
C GLN A 312 -7.40 35.20 25.63
N ALA A 313 -7.18 33.88 25.58
CA ALA A 313 -7.18 33.01 26.75
C ALA A 313 -6.05 33.39 27.74
N HIS A 314 -4.88 33.79 27.24
CA HIS A 314 -3.80 34.29 28.10
C HIS A 314 -4.11 35.65 28.76
N THR A 315 -4.81 36.56 28.05
CA THR A 315 -5.24 37.84 28.62
C THR A 315 -6.35 37.66 29.66
N GLU A 316 -7.32 36.79 29.44
CA GLU A 316 -8.36 36.45 30.41
C GLU A 316 -7.78 35.77 31.65
N ALA A 317 -6.81 34.87 31.50
CA ALA A 317 -6.12 34.24 32.63
C ALA A 317 -5.27 35.25 33.45
N ALA A 318 -4.69 36.23 32.78
CA ALA A 318 -3.94 37.30 33.46
C ALA A 318 -4.86 38.24 34.25
N VAL A 319 -6.03 38.60 33.71
CA VAL A 319 -7.04 39.43 34.40
C VAL A 319 -7.61 38.70 35.61
N LEU A 320 -7.89 37.40 35.51
CA LEU A 320 -8.36 36.57 36.64
C LEU A 320 -7.29 36.39 37.74
N ALA A 321 -6.00 36.41 37.37
CA ALA A 321 -4.90 36.35 38.33
C ALA A 321 -4.70 37.69 39.09
N ASP A 322 -5.00 38.82 38.46
CA ASP A 322 -4.90 40.15 39.06
C ASP A 322 -6.07 40.42 40.02
N GLU A 323 -7.27 39.90 39.74
CA GLU A 323 -8.43 39.99 40.63
C GLU A 323 -8.32 39.12 41.89
N GLN A 324 -7.46 38.10 41.92
CA GLN A 324 -7.20 37.23 43.08
C GLN A 324 -6.01 37.69 43.95
N GLY A 325 -5.33 38.79 43.57
CA GLY A 325 -4.14 39.30 44.23
C GLY A 325 -4.40 40.30 45.37
N ASP A 326 -5.64 40.75 45.60
CA ASP A 326 -5.95 41.84 46.54
C ASP A 326 -6.50 41.42 47.94
N GLU A 327 -6.51 40.11 48.24
CA GLU A 327 -6.85 39.64 49.59
C GLU A 327 -5.77 38.71 50.16
N ALA A 328 -4.64 39.24 50.61
CA ALA A 328 -3.83 38.71 51.73
C ALA A 328 -2.54 39.51 51.94
N THR A 329 -2.66 40.58 52.63
CA THR A 329 -1.50 41.16 53.36
C THR A 329 -1.74 41.05 54.87
N GLU A 330 -1.22 39.97 55.46
CA GLU A 330 -0.90 39.99 56.92
C GLU A 330 0.44 39.26 57.12
N ASP A 331 1.38 40.06 57.61
CA ASP A 331 2.55 39.84 58.47
C ASP A 331 3.25 38.47 58.47
N ILE A 332 4.44 38.40 57.88
CA ILE A 332 5.50 37.50 58.36
C ILE A 332 6.86 38.22 58.30
N GLU A 333 7.52 38.31 59.47
CA GLU A 333 8.88 38.84 59.70
C GLU A 333 10.00 38.10 58.91
N PRO A 334 11.14 38.76 58.64
CA PRO A 334 12.20 38.18 57.77
C PRO A 334 13.12 37.25 58.56
N VAL A 335 13.24 35.99 58.09
CA VAL A 335 14.29 35.06 58.53
C VAL A 335 15.46 35.09 57.54
N ALA A 336 16.67 35.24 58.09
CA ALA A 336 17.94 35.46 57.45
C ALA A 336 18.40 34.37 56.52
N ASP A 337 18.93 34.78 55.41
CA ASP A 337 19.52 34.10 54.29
C ASP A 337 20.85 33.37 54.64
N LYS A 338 21.00 32.10 54.18
CA LYS A 338 22.27 31.37 54.10
C LYS A 338 22.64 31.10 52.65
N PRO A 339 23.90 31.37 52.22
CA PRO A 339 24.26 31.33 50.78
C PRO A 339 24.38 29.93 50.23
N ARG A 340 23.73 29.67 49.10
CA ARG A 340 23.84 28.44 48.31
C ARG A 340 25.11 28.42 47.48
N ARG A 341 25.89 27.33 47.62
CA ARG A 341 27.10 27.03 46.87
C ARG A 341 26.80 26.84 45.38
N LYS A 342 27.54 27.51 44.49
CA LYS A 342 27.56 27.39 43.06
C LYS A 342 28.10 26.02 42.64
N ARG A 343 27.35 25.26 41.82
CA ARG A 343 27.76 24.00 41.20
C ARG A 343 28.50 24.30 39.88
N LYS A 344 29.76 23.85 39.80
CA LYS A 344 30.61 23.96 38.60
C LYS A 344 30.03 23.14 37.43
N VAL A 345 29.87 23.78 36.28
CA VAL A 345 29.59 23.15 34.99
C VAL A 345 30.87 22.48 34.49
N ARG A 346 30.79 21.22 34.11
CA ARG A 346 31.90 20.48 33.45
C ARG A 346 31.73 20.64 31.95
N GLU A 347 32.79 21.04 31.27
CA GLU A 347 32.94 21.06 29.82
C GLU A 347 33.04 19.65 29.26
N PRO A 348 32.57 19.41 28.01
CA PRO A 348 32.70 18.10 27.35
C PRO A 348 34.10 17.92 26.73
N VAL A 349 34.71 16.77 27.01
CA VAL A 349 35.98 16.33 26.44
C VAL A 349 35.74 15.82 25.01
N ALA A 350 36.50 16.33 24.06
CA ALA A 350 36.60 15.83 22.71
C ALA A 350 37.43 14.53 22.72
N VAL A 351 36.91 13.50 22.03
CA VAL A 351 37.64 12.26 21.73
C VAL A 351 37.98 12.26 20.25
N ALA A 352 39.26 12.04 20.01
CA ALA A 352 39.91 11.92 18.70
C ALA A 352 39.44 10.66 17.93
#